data_ba70136151e25f87e71a5bae878e1bd3
#
_entry.id   ba70136151e25f87e71a5bae878e1bd3
#
_cell.length_a   1.000
_cell.length_b   1.000
_cell.length_c   1.000
_cell.angle_alpha   90.00
_cell.angle_beta   90.00
_cell.angle_gamma   90.00
#
_symmetry.space_group_name_H-M   'P 1'
#
loop_
_entity.id
_entity.type
_entity.pdbx_description
1 polymer ?
#
loop_
_entity_poly.entity_id
_entity_poly.type
_entity_poly.pdbx_seq_one_letter_code
_entity_poly.pdbx_strand_id
1 'polypeptide(L)'
;MVTVTDKILLTGFEPFAEFEVNSSWQAIKELAGEKNPQLICECLPVDHHAARERLIDLLQSHQPRTCLCTGLAKGTQFRLEQQARKPGQFNNLEGPDAYTGQWPWDAALQSFQTSNLPAYISGDAGQYVCESTYWTLLNFRDQHDSPENSAFLHVPPLSTEWTAEKIAGGLKAMLAVI
;
A
#
# COMPACT_ATOMS: atom_id res chain seq x y z
N MET A 1 11.18 20.42 14.47
CA MET A 1 9.84 20.32 13.83
C MET A 1 10.03 19.60 12.52
N VAL A 2 9.48 18.41 12.37
CA VAL A 2 9.44 17.71 11.08
C VAL A 2 8.35 18.40 10.27
N THR A 3 8.73 19.06 9.19
CA THR A 3 7.74 19.62 8.25
C THR A 3 7.12 18.47 7.47
N VAL A 4 5.94 18.04 7.88
CA VAL A 4 5.15 17.08 7.10
C VAL A 4 4.89 17.72 5.73
N THR A 5 5.37 17.09 4.70
CA THR A 5 5.14 17.54 3.31
C THR A 5 3.82 16.94 2.82
N ASP A 6 3.09 17.64 1.93
CA ASP A 6 1.88 17.08 1.29
C ASP A 6 2.18 15.97 0.27
N LYS A 7 3.34 15.32 0.41
CA LYS A 7 3.76 14.22 -0.44
C LYS A 7 2.98 12.95 -0.14
N ILE A 8 2.72 12.20 -1.19
CA ILE A 8 2.07 10.90 -1.16
C ILE A 8 3.06 9.86 -1.67
N LEU A 9 3.42 8.90 -0.84
CA LEU A 9 4.23 7.75 -1.23
C LEU A 9 3.31 6.61 -1.63
N LEU A 10 3.46 6.14 -2.86
CA LEU A 10 2.81 4.95 -3.39
C LEU A 10 3.86 3.87 -3.63
N THR A 11 3.65 2.68 -3.06
CA THR A 11 4.54 1.55 -3.30
C THR A 11 3.81 0.38 -3.91
N GLY A 12 4.42 -0.24 -4.91
CA GLY A 12 4.04 -1.52 -5.48
C GLY A 12 5.21 -2.49 -5.37
N PHE A 13 5.08 -3.65 -5.97
CA PHE A 13 6.10 -4.70 -5.93
C PHE A 13 6.57 -5.13 -7.31
N GLU A 14 7.79 -5.66 -7.34
CA GLU A 14 8.35 -6.38 -8.47
C GLU A 14 7.53 -7.64 -8.83
N PRO A 15 7.67 -8.18 -10.05
CA PRO A 15 7.12 -9.49 -10.40
C PRO A 15 7.57 -10.60 -9.44
N PHE A 16 6.69 -11.57 -9.16
CA PHE A 16 7.00 -12.69 -8.28
C PHE A 16 6.21 -13.95 -8.66
N ALA A 17 6.75 -15.12 -8.29
CA ALA A 17 6.15 -16.42 -8.55
C ALA A 17 5.74 -16.60 -10.02
N GLU A 18 4.48 -17.03 -10.28
CA GLU A 18 3.93 -17.19 -11.60
C GLU A 18 3.55 -15.87 -12.32
N PHE A 19 3.63 -14.74 -11.63
CA PHE A 19 3.29 -13.44 -12.22
C PHE A 19 4.50 -12.78 -12.84
N GLU A 20 4.59 -12.79 -14.16
CA GLU A 20 5.62 -12.08 -14.94
C GLU A 20 5.51 -10.56 -14.82
N VAL A 21 4.31 -10.07 -14.45
CA VAL A 21 4.01 -8.66 -14.26
C VAL A 21 3.23 -8.50 -12.96
N ASN A 22 3.62 -7.55 -12.12
CA ASN A 22 2.90 -7.24 -10.89
C ASN A 22 1.93 -6.09 -11.12
N SER A 23 0.62 -6.38 -10.96
CA SER A 23 -0.45 -5.41 -11.21
C SER A 23 -0.39 -4.19 -10.32
N SER A 24 0.14 -4.31 -9.08
CA SER A 24 0.29 -3.17 -8.18
C SER A 24 1.25 -2.13 -8.73
N TRP A 25 2.40 -2.56 -9.26
CA TRP A 25 3.36 -1.65 -9.87
C TRP A 25 2.87 -1.08 -11.20
N GLN A 26 2.18 -1.88 -12.02
CA GLN A 26 1.63 -1.39 -13.29
C GLN A 26 0.59 -0.28 -13.04
N ALA A 27 -0.30 -0.44 -12.06
CA ALA A 27 -1.28 0.58 -11.69
C ALA A 27 -0.62 1.88 -11.20
N ILE A 28 0.45 1.77 -10.42
CA ILE A 28 1.20 2.95 -9.95
C ILE A 28 1.86 3.69 -11.13
N LYS A 29 2.38 2.98 -12.12
CA LYS A 29 2.95 3.61 -13.33
C LYS A 29 1.92 4.42 -14.13
N GLU A 30 0.66 3.98 -14.16
CA GLU A 30 -0.44 4.78 -14.74
C GLU A 30 -0.58 6.13 -14.02
N LEU A 31 -0.60 6.13 -12.69
CA LEU A 31 -0.68 7.36 -11.90
C LEU A 31 0.56 8.24 -12.06
N ALA A 32 1.74 7.65 -12.09
CA ALA A 32 2.99 8.39 -12.29
C ALA A 32 3.02 9.13 -13.63
N GLY A 33 2.36 8.60 -14.66
CA GLY A 33 2.21 9.23 -15.97
C GLY A 33 1.38 10.52 -15.95
N GLU A 34 0.54 10.73 -14.94
CA GLU A 34 -0.32 11.91 -14.80
C GLU A 34 0.42 13.18 -14.29
N LYS A 35 1.72 13.10 -14.06
CA LYS A 35 2.59 14.23 -13.65
C LYS A 35 2.11 14.99 -12.41
N ASN A 36 1.71 14.27 -11.37
CA ASN A 36 1.44 14.87 -10.07
C ASN A 36 2.76 15.02 -9.28
N PRO A 37 3.26 16.24 -9.01
CA PRO A 37 4.53 16.44 -8.31
C PRO A 37 4.53 16.01 -6.84
N GLN A 38 3.36 15.76 -6.25
CA GLN A 38 3.23 15.28 -4.88
C GLN A 38 3.38 13.75 -4.78
N LEU A 39 3.23 13.03 -5.90
CA LEU A 39 3.36 11.58 -5.93
C LEU A 39 4.82 11.15 -5.98
N ILE A 40 5.18 10.29 -5.05
CA ILE A 40 6.43 9.53 -5.04
C ILE A 40 6.04 8.08 -5.27
N CYS A 41 6.48 7.51 -6.37
CA CYS A 41 6.14 6.16 -6.79
C CYS A 41 7.37 5.26 -6.72
N GLU A 42 7.27 4.13 -6.03
CA GLU A 42 8.40 3.24 -5.81
C GLU A 42 7.99 1.76 -5.97
N CYS A 43 8.87 1.00 -6.60
CA CYS A 43 8.74 -0.45 -6.75
C CYS A 43 9.59 -1.16 -5.70
N LEU A 44 8.96 -1.89 -4.79
CA LEU A 44 9.65 -2.60 -3.72
C LEU A 44 10.06 -4.01 -4.18
N PRO A 45 11.20 -4.52 -3.70
CA PRO A 45 11.59 -5.91 -3.94
C PRO A 45 10.66 -6.87 -3.18
N VAL A 46 10.50 -8.08 -3.73
CA VAL A 46 9.70 -9.14 -3.09
C VAL A 46 10.59 -9.95 -2.12
N ASP A 47 11.04 -9.27 -1.09
CA ASP A 47 11.83 -9.82 0.02
C ASP A 47 11.50 -9.06 1.30
N HIS A 48 11.27 -9.78 2.41
CA HIS A 48 10.83 -9.20 3.67
C HIS A 48 11.77 -8.11 4.21
N HIS A 49 13.07 -8.38 4.21
CA HIS A 49 14.07 -7.46 4.77
C HIS A 49 14.39 -6.32 3.81
N ALA A 50 14.59 -6.63 2.54
CA ALA A 50 14.90 -5.62 1.53
C ALA A 50 13.73 -4.64 1.33
N ALA A 51 12.48 -5.12 1.29
CA ALA A 51 11.31 -4.26 1.21
C ALA A 51 11.18 -3.36 2.46
N ARG A 52 11.44 -3.92 3.64
CA ARG A 52 11.44 -3.17 4.90
C ARG A 52 12.48 -2.04 4.89
N GLU A 53 13.73 -2.35 4.56
CA GLU A 53 14.81 -1.36 4.52
C GLU A 53 14.49 -0.25 3.51
N ARG A 54 14.07 -0.62 2.31
CA ARG A 54 13.72 0.34 1.27
C ARG A 54 12.55 1.24 1.68
N LEU A 55 11.50 0.68 2.28
CA LEU A 55 10.36 1.47 2.74
C LEU A 55 10.77 2.47 3.82
N ILE A 56 11.58 2.06 4.79
CA ILE A 56 12.08 2.96 5.85
C ILE A 56 12.90 4.10 5.25
N ASP A 57 13.81 3.81 4.32
CA ASP A 57 14.60 4.83 3.64
C ASP A 57 13.72 5.86 2.91
N LEU A 58 12.66 5.40 2.24
CA LEU A 58 11.71 6.27 1.56
C LEU A 58 10.93 7.16 2.54
N LEU A 59 10.45 6.58 3.63
CA LEU A 59 9.72 7.31 4.66
C LEU A 59 10.59 8.39 5.32
N GLN A 60 11.85 8.06 5.63
CA GLN A 60 12.81 9.00 6.22
C GLN A 60 13.22 10.11 5.25
N SER A 61 13.51 9.75 3.99
CA SER A 61 14.01 10.70 2.98
C SER A 61 12.93 11.67 2.49
N HIS A 62 11.70 11.19 2.33
CA HIS A 62 10.62 11.97 1.73
C HIS A 62 9.67 12.59 2.75
N GLN A 63 9.56 11.99 3.93
CA GLN A 63 8.65 12.43 5.00
C GLN A 63 7.22 12.66 4.46
N PRO A 64 6.60 11.67 3.78
CA PRO A 64 5.30 11.85 3.18
C PRO A 64 4.22 12.01 4.25
N ARG A 65 3.18 12.79 3.95
CA ARG A 65 1.97 12.86 4.77
C ARG A 65 1.14 11.59 4.66
N THR A 66 1.16 11.00 3.47
CA THR A 66 0.38 9.80 3.15
C THR A 66 1.29 8.72 2.58
N CYS A 67 1.14 7.49 3.05
CA CYS A 67 1.75 6.31 2.45
C CYS A 67 0.67 5.25 2.18
N LEU A 68 0.48 4.93 0.92
CA LEU A 68 -0.36 3.82 0.47
C LEU A 68 0.53 2.75 -0.15
N CYS A 69 0.71 1.65 0.56
CA CYS A 69 1.36 0.47 0.02
C CYS A 69 0.34 -0.39 -0.74
N THR A 70 0.77 -0.99 -1.84
CA THR A 70 -0.08 -1.85 -2.65
C THR A 70 0.62 -3.16 -2.97
N GLY A 71 -0.16 -4.21 -3.16
CA GLY A 71 0.35 -5.53 -3.54
C GLY A 71 -0.68 -6.30 -4.35
N LEU A 72 -0.21 -7.26 -5.14
CA LEU A 72 -1.06 -8.15 -5.91
C LEU A 72 -1.58 -9.28 -5.00
N ALA A 73 -2.87 -9.53 -5.01
CA ALA A 73 -3.49 -10.71 -4.41
C ALA A 73 -4.43 -11.40 -5.39
N LYS A 74 -4.47 -12.73 -5.34
CA LYS A 74 -5.41 -13.51 -6.16
C LYS A 74 -6.85 -13.13 -5.82
N GLY A 75 -7.69 -13.01 -6.82
CA GLY A 75 -9.11 -12.65 -6.69
C GLY A 75 -9.53 -11.59 -7.68
N THR A 76 -10.77 -11.15 -7.57
CA THR A 76 -11.43 -10.22 -8.49
C THR A 76 -11.93 -8.96 -7.80
N GLN A 77 -11.44 -8.67 -6.61
CA GLN A 77 -11.84 -7.52 -5.81
C GLN A 77 -10.62 -6.86 -5.18
N PHE A 78 -10.73 -5.57 -4.91
CA PHE A 78 -9.79 -4.87 -4.05
C PHE A 78 -10.00 -5.26 -2.60
N ARG A 79 -8.91 -5.34 -1.83
CA ARG A 79 -8.97 -5.56 -0.38
C ARG A 79 -8.32 -4.37 0.31
N LEU A 80 -9.13 -3.65 1.07
CA LEU A 80 -8.66 -2.55 1.92
C LEU A 80 -8.20 -3.18 3.23
N GLU A 81 -6.89 -3.38 3.36
CA GLU A 81 -6.33 -4.09 4.52
C GLU A 81 -6.33 -3.20 5.75
N GLN A 82 -7.20 -3.50 6.70
CA GLN A 82 -7.34 -2.70 7.92
C GLN A 82 -6.29 -3.01 8.97
N GLN A 83 -5.71 -4.21 8.95
CA GLN A 83 -4.75 -4.69 9.94
C GLN A 83 -3.50 -5.26 9.31
N ALA A 84 -2.38 -5.13 10.03
CA ALA A 84 -1.14 -5.83 9.76
C ALA A 84 -0.69 -6.59 11.00
N ARG A 85 -0.32 -7.86 10.86
CA ARG A 85 0.26 -8.68 11.91
C ARG A 85 1.78 -8.69 11.80
N LYS A 86 2.44 -8.81 12.94
CA LYS A 86 3.90 -8.95 12.98
C LYS A 86 4.31 -10.28 12.35
N PRO A 87 5.08 -10.25 11.26
CA PRO A 87 5.52 -11.50 10.63
C PRO A 87 6.61 -12.17 11.46
N GLY A 88 6.70 -13.51 11.38
CA GLY A 88 7.70 -14.28 12.10
C GLY A 88 9.13 -13.87 11.82
N GLN A 89 9.43 -13.39 10.62
CA GLN A 89 10.73 -12.85 10.22
C GLN A 89 11.16 -11.62 11.05
N PHE A 90 10.20 -10.94 11.70
CA PHE A 90 10.42 -9.72 12.49
C PHE A 90 10.22 -9.94 14.00
N ASN A 91 10.25 -11.19 14.47
CA ASN A 91 10.08 -11.51 15.91
C ASN A 91 11.10 -10.82 16.80
N ASN A 92 12.29 -10.50 16.27
CA ASN A 92 13.36 -9.78 16.98
C ASN A 92 13.19 -8.25 16.95
N LEU A 93 12.20 -7.72 16.23
CA LEU A 93 11.94 -6.30 16.18
C LEU A 93 10.95 -5.89 17.28
N GLU A 94 11.12 -4.69 17.81
CA GLU A 94 10.18 -4.09 18.74
C GLU A 94 8.89 -3.69 18.04
N GLY A 95 7.78 -3.80 18.75
CA GLY A 95 6.44 -3.46 18.29
C GLY A 95 5.41 -4.54 18.63
N PRO A 96 4.13 -4.19 18.62
CA PRO A 96 3.03 -5.11 18.94
C PRO A 96 2.84 -6.19 17.88
N ASP A 97 2.09 -7.23 18.26
CA ASP A 97 1.77 -8.36 17.37
C ASP A 97 0.86 -7.95 16.20
N ALA A 98 0.09 -6.88 16.35
CA ALA A 98 -0.75 -6.35 15.29
C ALA A 98 -0.92 -4.83 15.40
N TYR A 99 -1.06 -4.20 14.25
CA TYR A 99 -1.42 -2.79 14.10
C TYR A 99 -2.71 -2.64 13.31
N THR A 100 -3.45 -1.54 13.59
CA THR A 100 -4.55 -1.08 12.73
C THR A 100 -4.08 0.11 11.90
N GLY A 101 -4.34 0.08 10.59
CA GLY A 101 -4.00 1.18 9.69
C GLY A 101 -4.79 2.45 9.97
N GLN A 102 -4.26 3.57 9.53
CA GLN A 102 -4.86 4.89 9.70
C GLN A 102 -5.41 5.40 8.37
N TRP A 103 -6.69 5.14 8.14
CA TRP A 103 -7.40 5.53 6.93
C TRP A 103 -8.89 5.69 7.20
N PRO A 104 -9.62 6.57 6.49
CA PRO A 104 -11.08 6.67 6.61
C PRO A 104 -11.75 5.51 5.86
N TRP A 105 -11.78 4.32 6.46
CA TRP A 105 -12.15 3.05 5.83
C TRP A 105 -13.53 3.04 5.21
N ASP A 106 -14.55 3.56 5.91
CA ASP A 106 -15.93 3.59 5.41
C ASP A 106 -16.05 4.53 4.20
N ALA A 107 -15.41 5.69 4.25
CA ALA A 107 -15.38 6.63 3.14
C ALA A 107 -14.61 6.04 1.93
N ALA A 108 -13.51 5.34 2.18
CA ALA A 108 -12.77 4.64 1.13
C ALA A 108 -13.65 3.57 0.47
N LEU A 109 -14.30 2.71 1.24
CA LEU A 109 -15.19 1.69 0.69
C LEU A 109 -16.32 2.31 -0.14
N GLN A 110 -16.92 3.42 0.34
CA GLN A 110 -17.92 4.16 -0.41
C GLN A 110 -17.37 4.72 -1.72
N SER A 111 -16.14 5.22 -1.74
CA SER A 111 -15.46 5.70 -2.94
C SER A 111 -15.30 4.60 -3.99
N PHE A 112 -14.95 3.38 -3.59
CA PHE A 112 -14.93 2.21 -4.48
C PHE A 112 -16.31 1.89 -5.06
N GLN A 113 -17.34 1.89 -4.23
CA GLN A 113 -18.72 1.65 -4.66
C GLN A 113 -19.18 2.68 -5.68
N THR A 114 -18.92 3.96 -5.42
CA THR A 114 -19.25 5.05 -6.34
C THR A 114 -18.52 4.93 -7.68
N SER A 115 -17.32 4.38 -7.66
CA SER A 115 -16.51 4.14 -8.86
C SER A 115 -16.83 2.81 -9.56
N ASN A 116 -17.82 2.05 -9.10
CA ASN A 116 -18.18 0.72 -9.58
C ASN A 116 -16.99 -0.28 -9.54
N LEU A 117 -16.16 -0.16 -8.55
CA LEU A 117 -15.03 -1.07 -8.31
C LEU A 117 -15.36 -2.00 -7.14
N PRO A 118 -15.40 -3.32 -7.35
CA PRO A 118 -15.69 -4.26 -6.26
C PRO A 118 -14.55 -4.26 -5.24
N ALA A 119 -14.89 -4.00 -3.98
CA ALA A 119 -13.94 -3.92 -2.88
C ALA A 119 -14.57 -4.32 -1.56
N TYR A 120 -13.74 -4.74 -0.61
CA TYR A 120 -14.14 -4.99 0.76
C TYR A 120 -13.03 -4.67 1.76
N ILE A 121 -13.41 -4.42 3.02
CA ILE A 121 -12.48 -4.23 4.11
C ILE A 121 -12.02 -5.61 4.59
N SER A 122 -10.70 -5.81 4.62
CA SER A 122 -10.04 -7.05 5.03
C SER A 122 -9.25 -6.83 6.33
N GLY A 123 -9.29 -7.81 7.22
CA GLY A 123 -8.46 -7.85 8.43
C GLY A 123 -7.26 -8.81 8.31
N ASP A 124 -6.92 -9.26 7.10
CA ASP A 124 -5.85 -10.24 6.89
C ASP A 124 -5.07 -9.95 5.60
N ALA A 125 -3.93 -9.28 5.74
CA ALA A 125 -3.02 -8.97 4.65
C ALA A 125 -2.19 -10.18 4.16
N GLY A 126 -2.41 -11.36 4.72
CA GLY A 126 -1.73 -12.61 4.40
C GLY A 126 -0.47 -12.85 5.23
N GLN A 127 0.41 -13.74 4.75
CA GLN A 127 1.64 -14.13 5.46
C GLN A 127 2.91 -13.88 4.63
N TYR A 128 2.82 -13.02 3.61
CA TYR A 128 3.90 -12.74 2.67
C TYR A 128 4.50 -11.33 2.88
N VAL A 129 5.30 -10.90 1.92
CA VAL A 129 5.97 -9.60 1.95
C VAL A 129 5.00 -8.43 2.11
N CYS A 130 3.78 -8.55 1.62
CA CYS A 130 2.73 -7.53 1.80
C CYS A 130 2.46 -7.26 3.28
N GLU A 131 2.29 -8.29 4.09
CA GLU A 131 2.04 -8.13 5.53
C GLU A 131 3.25 -7.52 6.25
N SER A 132 4.46 -7.99 5.93
CA SER A 132 5.68 -7.45 6.54
C SER A 132 5.93 -5.99 6.16
N THR A 133 5.61 -5.62 4.92
CA THR A 133 5.67 -4.23 4.44
C THR A 133 4.65 -3.36 5.15
N TYR A 134 3.42 -3.83 5.27
CA TYR A 134 2.36 -3.10 5.98
C TYR A 134 2.64 -2.96 7.46
N TRP A 135 3.07 -4.03 8.12
CA TRP A 135 3.50 -3.95 9.53
C TRP A 135 4.66 -2.98 9.71
N THR A 136 5.63 -2.97 8.81
CA THR A 136 6.76 -2.01 8.83
C THR A 136 6.28 -0.56 8.74
N LEU A 137 5.35 -0.26 7.81
CA LEU A 137 4.77 1.07 7.66
C LEU A 137 4.13 1.54 8.97
N LEU A 138 3.30 0.69 9.58
CA LEU A 138 2.57 1.04 10.79
C LEU A 138 3.48 1.09 12.03
N ASN A 139 4.51 0.25 12.11
CA ASN A 139 5.54 0.31 13.15
C ASN A 139 6.35 1.61 13.04
N PHE A 140 6.75 2.00 11.83
CA PHE A 140 7.42 3.29 11.61
C PHE A 140 6.54 4.47 12.03
N ARG A 141 5.28 4.44 11.63
CA ARG A 141 4.30 5.46 12.01
C ARG A 141 4.14 5.58 13.53
N ASP A 142 4.04 4.47 14.23
CA ASP A 142 3.92 4.44 15.69
C ASP A 142 5.11 5.10 16.40
N GLN A 143 6.31 4.91 15.85
CA GLN A 143 7.55 5.47 16.40
C GLN A 143 7.79 6.94 16.06
N HIS A 144 7.21 7.45 14.97
CA HIS A 144 7.52 8.77 14.40
C HIS A 144 6.31 9.70 14.25
N ASP A 145 5.10 9.25 14.59
CA ASP A 145 3.82 9.94 14.32
C ASP A 145 3.62 10.34 12.84
N SER A 146 4.24 9.59 11.94
CA SER A 146 4.25 9.87 10.49
C SER A 146 4.50 8.58 9.71
N PRO A 147 3.85 8.35 8.55
CA PRO A 147 2.84 9.20 7.86
C PRO A 147 1.52 9.33 8.62
N GLU A 148 0.83 10.44 8.43
CA GLU A 148 -0.50 10.69 9.01
C GLU A 148 -1.52 9.67 8.51
N ASN A 149 -1.58 9.45 7.19
CA ASN A 149 -2.41 8.44 6.54
C ASN A 149 -1.55 7.24 6.12
N SER A 150 -1.91 6.06 6.58
CA SER A 150 -1.13 4.83 6.36
C SER A 150 -2.06 3.65 6.12
N ALA A 151 -1.98 3.06 4.93
CA ALA A 151 -2.81 1.92 4.54
C ALA A 151 -2.10 0.97 3.59
N PHE A 152 -2.70 -0.19 3.41
CA PHE A 152 -2.34 -1.18 2.40
C PHE A 152 -3.57 -1.58 1.57
N LEU A 153 -3.40 -1.62 0.26
CA LEU A 153 -4.42 -2.03 -0.70
C LEU A 153 -3.93 -3.24 -1.49
N HIS A 154 -4.60 -4.37 -1.36
CA HIS A 154 -4.41 -5.46 -2.29
C HIS A 154 -5.24 -5.23 -3.56
N VAL A 155 -4.61 -5.43 -4.70
CA VAL A 155 -5.19 -5.26 -6.03
C VAL A 155 -5.30 -6.59 -6.76
N PRO A 156 -6.32 -6.78 -7.63
CA PRO A 156 -6.45 -8.00 -8.41
C PRO A 156 -5.31 -8.13 -9.46
N PRO A 157 -5.00 -9.35 -9.93
CA PRO A 157 -4.04 -9.56 -11.01
C PRO A 157 -4.57 -8.96 -12.33
N LEU A 158 -3.63 -8.58 -13.21
CA LEU A 158 -3.98 -8.14 -14.56
C LEU A 158 -4.74 -9.21 -15.33
N SER A 159 -5.76 -8.78 -16.05
CA SER A 159 -6.58 -9.61 -16.93
C SER A 159 -7.28 -8.73 -17.96
N THR A 160 -8.09 -9.33 -18.84
CA THR A 160 -8.93 -8.57 -19.76
C THR A 160 -9.97 -7.70 -19.03
N GLU A 161 -10.42 -8.11 -17.86
CA GLU A 161 -11.34 -7.34 -17.01
C GLU A 161 -10.59 -6.32 -16.15
N TRP A 162 -9.39 -6.67 -15.67
CA TRP A 162 -8.57 -5.88 -14.77
C TRP A 162 -7.34 -5.31 -15.48
N THR A 163 -7.53 -4.22 -16.20
CA THR A 163 -6.42 -3.47 -16.84
C THR A 163 -5.66 -2.65 -15.79
N ALA A 164 -4.43 -2.27 -16.08
CA ALA A 164 -3.63 -1.40 -15.21
C ALA A 164 -4.37 -0.08 -14.91
N GLU A 165 -5.01 0.52 -15.90
CA GLU A 165 -5.82 1.74 -15.76
C GLU A 165 -7.00 1.54 -14.80
N LYS A 166 -7.75 0.44 -14.93
CA LYS A 166 -8.86 0.13 -14.02
C LYS A 166 -8.38 -0.09 -12.59
N ILE A 167 -7.25 -0.77 -12.41
CA ILE A 167 -6.63 -0.98 -11.10
C ILE A 167 -6.14 0.35 -10.52
N ALA A 168 -5.55 1.22 -11.34
CA ALA A 168 -5.19 2.59 -10.92
C ALA A 168 -6.39 3.39 -10.43
N GLY A 169 -7.58 3.15 -11.00
CA GLY A 169 -8.84 3.68 -10.49
C GLY A 169 -9.11 3.34 -9.02
N GLY A 170 -8.72 2.15 -8.58
CA GLY A 170 -8.79 1.74 -7.17
C GLY A 170 -7.85 2.55 -6.27
N LEU A 171 -6.61 2.81 -6.74
CA LEU A 171 -5.69 3.68 -6.01
C LEU A 171 -6.25 5.10 -5.89
N LYS A 172 -6.84 5.63 -6.97
CA LYS A 172 -7.52 6.93 -6.95
C LYS A 172 -8.69 6.95 -5.96
N ALA A 173 -9.48 5.87 -5.90
CA ALA A 173 -10.58 5.77 -4.95
C ALA A 173 -10.10 5.80 -3.49
N MET A 174 -8.94 5.18 -3.19
CA MET A 174 -8.30 5.29 -1.88
C MET A 174 -7.88 6.73 -1.59
N LEU A 175 -7.19 7.37 -2.52
CA LEU A 175 -6.62 8.71 -2.34
C LEU A 175 -7.68 9.82 -2.30
N ALA A 176 -8.87 9.59 -2.87
CA ALA A 176 -9.92 10.59 -2.95
C ALA A 176 -10.54 10.98 -1.58
N VAL A 177 -10.23 10.22 -0.53
CA VAL A 177 -10.85 10.39 0.81
C VAL A 177 -9.91 10.97 1.86
N ILE A 178 -8.71 11.37 1.46
CA ILE A 178 -7.69 11.95 2.35
C ILE A 178 -7.31 13.38 1.98
#